data_1b832a1cd8718886d93d563e275c7b6a
#
_entry.id   1b832a1cd8718886d93d563e275c7b6a
#
_cell.length_a   1.000
_cell.length_b   1.000
_cell.length_c   1.000
_cell.angle_alpha   90.00
_cell.angle_beta   90.00
_cell.angle_gamma   90.00
#
_symmetry.space_group_name_H-M   'P 1'
#
loop_
_entity.id
_entity.type
_entity.pdbx_description
1 polymer ?
#
loop_
_entity_poly.entity_id
_entity_poly.type
_entity_poly.pdbx_seq_one_letter_code
_entity_poly.pdbx_strand_id
1 'polypeptide(L)'
;MKSSLLPPENNPTVDALKALRVSESRYRRLFETAQDGILLLNADTAQIEDVNPYLINMLGYSHVEFLGKKLWEVGAFADIAKNKEIFEELQAKGYVRYEYLPLRTKDGTLIEVEFVSNTYDCEGIGVIQCNIRDITVRKQAERELAENKAHLHQLTIFLQSAREDDRAHFARELHDQLGQNLTALRIDFNGLANHLATNDAAVTSRLAAIDRIIDSTVDATRLICEELRPGMLDDLGFEAAISSYARNFTKQYGVPCDLLLDSEDYGLDKLLSTSIFRIVQESLTNIARHARASHAMVALQARGDDLMLTIADDGCGISATPTGERRTYVERRTFGMLGMRERVTMLGGRIEIDSAPGRGTHIEVSIPRSAQPVQ
;
A
#
# COMPACT_ATOMS: atom_id res chain seq x y z
N MET A 1 -16.79 -68.53 -56.81
CA MET A 1 -16.80 -68.77 -55.37
C MET A 1 -16.64 -67.43 -54.70
N LYS A 2 -17.73 -66.81 -54.22
CA LYS A 2 -17.70 -65.58 -53.42
C LYS A 2 -17.65 -66.00 -51.92
N SER A 3 -16.54 -65.82 -51.29
CA SER A 3 -16.40 -65.99 -49.85
C SER A 3 -17.11 -64.82 -49.15
N SER A 4 -18.20 -65.12 -48.47
CA SER A 4 -18.96 -64.22 -47.62
C SER A 4 -18.19 -64.08 -46.29
N LEU A 5 -17.51 -62.97 -46.11
CA LEU A 5 -16.98 -62.54 -44.83
C LEU A 5 -18.14 -62.00 -43.99
N LEU A 6 -18.55 -62.75 -42.97
CA LEU A 6 -19.47 -62.30 -41.92
C LEU A 6 -18.78 -61.13 -41.19
N PRO A 7 -19.49 -60.03 -40.83
CA PRO A 7 -18.98 -58.99 -40.01
C PRO A 7 -18.64 -59.55 -38.60
N PRO A 8 -17.64 -59.03 -37.91
CA PRO A 8 -17.30 -59.49 -36.58
C PRO A 8 -18.50 -59.28 -35.65
N GLU A 9 -18.91 -60.35 -34.95
CA GLU A 9 -19.93 -60.28 -33.90
C GLU A 9 -19.49 -59.28 -32.83
N ASN A 10 -20.16 -58.12 -32.78
CA ASN A 10 -20.01 -57.15 -31.71
C ASN A 10 -20.57 -57.82 -30.45
N ASN A 11 -19.70 -58.32 -29.56
CA ASN A 11 -20.10 -58.89 -28.28
C ASN A 11 -20.23 -57.73 -27.26
N PRO A 12 -21.46 -57.26 -26.92
CA PRO A 12 -21.68 -56.08 -26.08
C PRO A 12 -21.01 -56.22 -24.68
N THR A 13 -20.80 -57.46 -24.22
CA THR A 13 -20.14 -57.73 -22.96
C THR A 13 -18.64 -57.46 -23.02
N VAL A 14 -17.99 -57.72 -24.15
CA VAL A 14 -16.55 -57.44 -24.35
C VAL A 14 -16.31 -55.94 -24.47
N ASP A 15 -17.20 -55.23 -25.15
CA ASP A 15 -17.08 -53.77 -25.29
C ASP A 15 -17.36 -53.04 -23.95
N ALA A 16 -18.33 -53.52 -23.17
CA ALA A 16 -18.57 -53.01 -21.79
C ALA A 16 -17.38 -53.24 -20.87
N LEU A 17 -16.78 -54.44 -20.87
CA LEU A 17 -15.56 -54.73 -20.09
C LEU A 17 -14.37 -53.89 -20.52
N LYS A 18 -14.23 -53.61 -21.81
CA LYS A 18 -13.16 -52.77 -22.32
C LYS A 18 -13.37 -51.31 -21.91
N ALA A 19 -14.60 -50.80 -21.96
CA ALA A 19 -14.95 -49.48 -21.49
C ALA A 19 -14.71 -49.31 -19.99
N LEU A 20 -15.09 -50.30 -19.18
CA LEU A 20 -14.85 -50.31 -17.73
C LEU A 20 -13.33 -50.28 -17.41
N ARG A 21 -12.52 -51.09 -18.08
CA ARG A 21 -11.07 -51.09 -17.93
C ARG A 21 -10.42 -49.74 -18.26
N VAL A 22 -10.89 -49.12 -19.36
CA VAL A 22 -10.39 -47.81 -19.76
C VAL A 22 -10.77 -46.74 -18.73
N SER A 23 -12.00 -46.79 -18.21
CA SER A 23 -12.46 -45.88 -17.16
C SER A 23 -11.68 -46.05 -15.85
N GLU A 24 -11.50 -47.30 -15.40
CA GLU A 24 -10.70 -47.61 -14.20
C GLU A 24 -9.25 -47.16 -14.35
N SER A 25 -8.61 -47.44 -15.50
CA SER A 25 -7.23 -47.03 -15.74
C SER A 25 -7.09 -45.50 -15.78
N ARG A 26 -8.08 -44.77 -16.29
CA ARG A 26 -8.10 -43.31 -16.31
C ARG A 26 -8.27 -42.74 -14.91
N TYR A 27 -9.20 -43.28 -14.11
CA TYR A 27 -9.40 -42.92 -12.73
C TYR A 27 -8.13 -43.13 -11.92
N ARG A 28 -7.54 -44.34 -11.99
CA ARG A 28 -6.31 -44.69 -11.26
C ARG A 28 -5.15 -43.73 -11.60
N ARG A 29 -5.00 -43.39 -12.88
CA ARG A 29 -3.96 -42.47 -13.31
C ARG A 29 -4.18 -41.05 -12.79
N LEU A 30 -5.40 -40.54 -12.78
CA LEU A 30 -5.73 -39.23 -12.20
C LEU A 30 -5.47 -39.19 -10.70
N PHE A 31 -5.82 -40.23 -9.99
CA PHE A 31 -5.62 -40.36 -8.55
C PHE A 31 -4.15 -40.45 -8.18
N GLU A 32 -3.37 -41.31 -8.87
CA GLU A 32 -1.96 -41.54 -8.59
C GLU A 32 -1.04 -40.37 -9.00
N THR A 33 -1.39 -39.61 -10.05
CA THR A 33 -0.56 -38.51 -10.58
C THR A 33 -0.97 -37.14 -10.07
N ALA A 34 -2.02 -37.05 -9.25
CA ALA A 34 -2.45 -35.80 -8.63
C ALA A 34 -1.32 -35.18 -7.80
N GLN A 35 -1.16 -33.84 -7.89
CA GLN A 35 -0.19 -33.06 -7.14
C GLN A 35 -0.78 -32.48 -5.83
N ASP A 36 -1.97 -32.95 -5.47
CA ASP A 36 -2.62 -32.73 -4.17
C ASP A 36 -2.81 -34.08 -3.49
N GLY A 37 -2.80 -34.09 -2.16
CA GLY A 37 -3.16 -35.27 -1.38
C GLY A 37 -4.64 -35.59 -1.56
N ILE A 38 -4.96 -36.80 -1.97
CA ILE A 38 -6.35 -37.27 -2.09
C ILE A 38 -6.56 -38.44 -1.13
N LEU A 39 -7.63 -38.34 -0.34
CA LEU A 39 -8.06 -39.31 0.62
C LEU A 39 -9.54 -39.61 0.37
N LEU A 40 -9.89 -40.88 0.29
CA LEU A 40 -11.26 -41.37 0.17
C LEU A 40 -11.71 -42.05 1.46
N LEU A 41 -12.90 -41.63 1.93
CA LEU A 41 -13.49 -42.16 3.17
C LEU A 41 -14.91 -42.66 2.89
N ASN A 42 -15.30 -43.67 3.62
CA ASN A 42 -16.69 -44.07 3.71
C ASN A 42 -17.50 -43.01 4.49
N ALA A 43 -18.59 -42.52 3.94
CA ALA A 43 -19.37 -41.44 4.54
C ALA A 43 -20.10 -41.86 5.84
N ASP A 44 -20.41 -43.13 6.01
CA ASP A 44 -21.14 -43.66 7.17
C ASP A 44 -20.19 -43.99 8.34
N THR A 45 -19.04 -44.58 8.01
CA THR A 45 -18.10 -45.13 9.03
C THR A 45 -16.92 -44.22 9.32
N ALA A 46 -16.66 -43.20 8.47
CA ALA A 46 -15.44 -42.38 8.48
C ALA A 46 -14.14 -43.18 8.24
N GLN A 47 -14.22 -44.41 7.79
CA GLN A 47 -13.05 -45.22 7.52
C GLN A 47 -12.41 -44.87 6.20
N ILE A 48 -11.09 -44.81 6.17
CA ILE A 48 -10.28 -44.52 4.98
C ILE A 48 -10.31 -45.77 4.07
N GLU A 49 -10.83 -45.55 2.83
CA GLU A 49 -10.92 -46.58 1.80
C GLU A 49 -9.71 -46.55 0.86
N ASP A 50 -9.20 -45.38 0.56
CA ASP A 50 -8.01 -45.23 -0.29
C ASP A 50 -7.28 -43.92 -0.03
N VAL A 51 -5.99 -43.86 -0.41
CA VAL A 51 -5.10 -42.69 -0.27
C VAL A 51 -4.10 -42.68 -1.43
N ASN A 52 -3.92 -41.54 -2.06
CA ASN A 52 -3.01 -41.42 -3.19
C ASN A 52 -1.52 -41.34 -2.79
N PRO A 53 -0.60 -41.68 -3.70
CA PRO A 53 0.84 -41.68 -3.41
C PRO A 53 1.36 -40.30 -2.99
N TYR A 54 0.75 -39.20 -3.46
CA TYR A 54 1.17 -37.86 -3.07
C TYR A 54 0.95 -37.61 -1.58
N LEU A 55 -0.22 -37.99 -1.02
CA LEU A 55 -0.50 -37.81 0.42
C LEU A 55 0.40 -38.71 1.28
N ILE A 56 0.66 -39.93 0.82
CA ILE A 56 1.60 -40.88 1.48
C ILE A 56 2.98 -40.22 1.61
N ASN A 57 3.52 -39.70 0.52
CA ASN A 57 4.83 -39.06 0.51
C ASN A 57 4.86 -37.76 1.33
N MET A 58 3.79 -36.95 1.27
CA MET A 58 3.69 -35.66 1.99
C MET A 58 3.64 -35.88 3.51
N LEU A 59 2.90 -36.87 3.99
CA LEU A 59 2.71 -37.10 5.42
C LEU A 59 3.68 -38.13 6.00
N GLY A 60 4.33 -38.95 5.16
CA GLY A 60 5.30 -39.97 5.57
C GLY A 60 4.70 -41.23 6.15
N TYR A 61 3.38 -41.41 6.10
CA TYR A 61 2.70 -42.68 6.53
C TYR A 61 2.56 -43.59 5.32
N SER A 62 2.69 -44.92 5.55
CA SER A 62 2.47 -45.91 4.50
C SER A 62 0.98 -46.08 4.19
N HIS A 63 0.66 -46.59 3.01
CA HIS A 63 -0.71 -46.90 2.61
C HIS A 63 -1.47 -47.79 3.62
N VAL A 64 -0.81 -48.79 4.18
CA VAL A 64 -1.39 -49.69 5.18
C VAL A 64 -1.72 -49.00 6.51
N GLU A 65 -0.98 -47.94 6.85
CA GLU A 65 -1.23 -47.14 8.06
C GLU A 65 -2.47 -46.26 7.94
N PHE A 66 -2.96 -46.03 6.72
CA PHE A 66 -4.20 -45.30 6.45
C PHE A 66 -5.42 -46.21 6.34
N LEU A 67 -5.33 -47.30 5.60
CA LEU A 67 -6.46 -48.14 5.24
C LEU A 67 -7.22 -48.69 6.44
N GLY A 68 -8.57 -48.61 6.39
CA GLY A 68 -9.49 -49.13 7.38
C GLY A 68 -9.52 -48.37 8.71
N LYS A 69 -8.65 -47.36 8.90
CA LYS A 69 -8.67 -46.50 10.08
C LYS A 69 -9.62 -45.31 9.85
N LYS A 70 -10.14 -44.79 10.95
CA LYS A 70 -10.83 -43.49 10.90
C LYS A 70 -9.83 -42.37 10.77
N LEU A 71 -10.24 -41.24 10.15
CA LEU A 71 -9.37 -40.10 9.87
C LEU A 71 -8.56 -39.67 11.13
N TRP A 72 -9.21 -39.57 12.28
CA TRP A 72 -8.60 -39.16 13.55
C TRP A 72 -7.78 -40.22 14.26
N GLU A 73 -7.70 -41.42 13.72
CA GLU A 73 -6.82 -42.48 14.20
C GLU A 73 -5.44 -42.46 13.51
N VAL A 74 -5.31 -41.70 12.45
CA VAL A 74 -4.04 -41.47 11.79
C VAL A 74 -3.35 -40.28 12.45
N GLY A 75 -2.10 -40.47 12.87
CA GLY A 75 -1.36 -39.48 13.68
C GLY A 75 -1.22 -38.10 13.04
N ALA A 76 -1.32 -38.00 11.70
CA ALA A 76 -1.35 -36.72 10.99
C ALA A 76 -2.56 -35.85 11.38
N PHE A 77 -3.68 -36.49 11.74
CA PHE A 77 -4.96 -35.85 12.07
C PHE A 77 -5.28 -36.00 13.57
N ALA A 78 -4.28 -35.83 14.43
CA ALA A 78 -4.35 -36.14 15.84
C ALA A 78 -5.31 -35.30 16.70
N ASP A 79 -5.79 -34.17 16.18
CA ASP A 79 -6.85 -33.38 16.84
C ASP A 79 -8.22 -34.04 16.63
N ILE A 80 -8.49 -35.04 17.52
CA ILE A 80 -9.69 -35.87 17.43
C ILE A 80 -10.98 -35.07 17.52
N ALA A 81 -11.03 -34.07 18.41
CA ALA A 81 -12.24 -33.26 18.61
C ALA A 81 -12.58 -32.45 17.36
N LYS A 82 -11.59 -31.75 16.82
CA LYS A 82 -11.73 -30.94 15.62
C LYS A 82 -12.06 -31.78 14.38
N ASN A 83 -11.40 -32.93 14.22
CA ASN A 83 -11.65 -33.80 13.06
C ASN A 83 -13.03 -34.46 13.09
N LYS A 84 -13.59 -34.75 14.28
CA LYS A 84 -14.97 -35.21 14.41
C LYS A 84 -15.96 -34.12 14.10
N GLU A 85 -15.74 -32.89 14.57
CA GLU A 85 -16.56 -31.74 14.25
C GLU A 85 -16.59 -31.46 12.72
N ILE A 86 -15.43 -31.51 12.07
CA ILE A 86 -15.31 -31.39 10.61
C ILE A 86 -16.11 -32.48 9.90
N PHE A 87 -16.04 -33.72 10.39
CA PHE A 87 -16.77 -34.85 9.80
C PHE A 87 -18.29 -34.70 9.96
N GLU A 88 -18.78 -34.28 11.13
CA GLU A 88 -20.20 -34.00 11.39
C GLU A 88 -20.71 -32.81 10.52
N GLU A 89 -19.92 -31.77 10.39
CA GLU A 89 -20.23 -30.64 9.52
C GLU A 89 -20.32 -31.08 8.04
N LEU A 90 -19.39 -31.93 7.59
CA LEU A 90 -19.36 -32.47 6.24
C LEU A 90 -20.59 -33.34 5.96
N GLN A 91 -20.99 -34.20 6.90
CA GLN A 91 -22.21 -34.99 6.76
C GLN A 91 -23.47 -34.13 6.66
N ALA A 92 -23.52 -33.02 7.39
CA ALA A 92 -24.68 -32.12 7.41
C ALA A 92 -24.75 -31.25 6.14
N LYS A 93 -23.61 -30.75 5.65
CA LYS A 93 -23.54 -29.79 4.54
C LYS A 93 -23.12 -30.36 3.19
N GLY A 94 -22.54 -31.57 3.17
CA GLY A 94 -21.99 -32.21 1.96
C GLY A 94 -20.68 -31.60 1.45
N TYR A 95 -20.19 -30.52 2.05
CA TYR A 95 -18.99 -29.80 1.66
C TYR A 95 -18.39 -29.06 2.83
N VAL A 96 -17.05 -29.09 2.99
CA VAL A 96 -16.29 -28.24 3.90
C VAL A 96 -14.98 -27.80 3.27
N ARG A 97 -14.52 -26.60 3.67
CA ARG A 97 -13.23 -26.04 3.27
C ARG A 97 -12.58 -25.37 4.46
N TYR A 98 -11.36 -25.77 4.76
CA TYR A 98 -10.49 -25.15 5.75
C TYR A 98 -9.23 -24.67 5.07
N GLU A 99 -9.00 -23.36 5.06
CA GLU A 99 -7.84 -22.74 4.39
C GLU A 99 -6.55 -22.92 5.20
N TYR A 100 -6.67 -23.26 6.49
CA TYR A 100 -5.54 -23.39 7.41
C TYR A 100 -5.80 -24.54 8.38
N LEU A 101 -5.31 -25.70 8.04
CA LEU A 101 -5.35 -26.84 8.94
C LEU A 101 -3.90 -27.31 9.18
N PRO A 102 -3.36 -27.19 10.40
CA PRO A 102 -2.04 -27.73 10.69
C PRO A 102 -2.11 -29.25 10.75
N LEU A 103 -1.28 -29.92 9.96
CA LEU A 103 -1.08 -31.36 10.01
C LEU A 103 0.34 -31.67 10.50
N ARG A 104 0.49 -32.84 11.14
CA ARG A 104 1.79 -33.32 11.61
C ARG A 104 2.21 -34.55 10.80
N THR A 105 3.33 -34.43 10.12
CA THR A 105 3.95 -35.56 9.41
C THR A 105 4.43 -36.63 10.39
N LYS A 106 4.74 -37.83 9.91
CA LYS A 106 5.19 -38.94 10.74
C LYS A 106 6.51 -38.67 11.46
N ASP A 107 7.39 -37.83 10.87
CA ASP A 107 8.65 -37.41 11.49
C ASP A 107 8.48 -36.25 12.49
N GLY A 108 7.24 -35.75 12.66
CA GLY A 108 6.91 -34.70 13.63
C GLY A 108 6.92 -33.28 13.05
N THR A 109 7.25 -33.11 11.78
CA THR A 109 7.22 -31.79 11.11
C THR A 109 5.79 -31.29 11.02
N LEU A 110 5.60 -29.99 11.29
CA LEU A 110 4.30 -29.33 11.15
C LEU A 110 4.20 -28.71 9.75
N ILE A 111 3.15 -29.06 9.03
CA ILE A 111 2.82 -28.49 7.71
C ILE A 111 1.46 -27.80 7.78
N GLU A 112 1.30 -26.73 7.01
CA GLU A 112 0.02 -26.02 6.85
C GLU A 112 -0.63 -26.51 5.56
N VAL A 113 -1.89 -26.97 5.66
CA VAL A 113 -2.62 -27.46 4.49
C VAL A 113 -3.93 -26.72 4.29
N GLU A 114 -4.31 -26.59 3.03
CA GLU A 114 -5.68 -26.32 2.61
C GLU A 114 -6.40 -27.68 2.49
N PHE A 115 -7.52 -27.80 3.19
CA PHE A 115 -8.31 -29.02 3.26
C PHE A 115 -9.70 -28.76 2.67
N VAL A 116 -10.05 -29.48 1.64
CA VAL A 116 -11.35 -29.40 0.98
C VAL A 116 -11.96 -30.79 0.89
N SER A 117 -13.17 -30.96 1.39
CA SER A 117 -13.87 -32.24 1.33
C SER A 117 -15.28 -32.11 0.78
N ASN A 118 -15.68 -33.09 -0.01
CA ASN A 118 -17.03 -33.20 -0.55
C ASN A 118 -17.55 -34.62 -0.34
N THR A 119 -18.86 -34.71 -0.14
CA THR A 119 -19.58 -35.98 -0.10
C THR A 119 -20.33 -36.18 -1.40
N TYR A 120 -20.29 -37.39 -1.95
CA TYR A 120 -21.07 -37.80 -3.10
C TYR A 120 -21.54 -39.26 -2.98
N ASP A 121 -22.63 -39.60 -3.67
CA ASP A 121 -23.13 -40.97 -3.74
C ASP A 121 -22.55 -41.72 -4.94
N CYS A 122 -22.07 -42.92 -4.68
CA CYS A 122 -21.58 -43.81 -5.72
C CYS A 122 -22.36 -45.11 -5.64
N GLU A 123 -23.42 -45.25 -6.47
CA GLU A 123 -24.30 -46.43 -6.54
C GLU A 123 -24.92 -46.84 -5.20
N GLY A 124 -25.29 -45.87 -4.35
CA GLY A 124 -25.87 -46.10 -3.03
C GLY A 124 -24.85 -46.18 -1.90
N ILE A 125 -23.56 -45.98 -2.20
CA ILE A 125 -22.48 -45.89 -1.19
C ILE A 125 -22.06 -44.45 -1.08
N GLY A 126 -22.21 -43.86 0.11
CA GLY A 126 -21.73 -42.52 0.39
C GLY A 126 -20.21 -42.49 0.48
N VAL A 127 -19.56 -41.65 -0.33
CA VAL A 127 -18.11 -41.46 -0.35
C VAL A 127 -17.77 -40.03 -0.01
N ILE A 128 -16.79 -39.84 0.82
CA ILE A 128 -16.15 -38.54 1.10
C ILE A 128 -14.80 -38.49 0.41
N GLN A 129 -14.62 -37.50 -0.45
CA GLN A 129 -13.33 -37.19 -1.03
C GLN A 129 -12.73 -35.97 -0.34
N CYS A 130 -11.52 -36.13 0.22
CA CYS A 130 -10.74 -35.05 0.81
C CYS A 130 -9.57 -34.71 -0.11
N ASN A 131 -9.45 -33.45 -0.46
CA ASN A 131 -8.29 -32.90 -1.17
C ASN A 131 -7.46 -32.08 -0.18
N ILE A 132 -6.18 -32.40 -0.06
CA ILE A 132 -5.27 -31.85 0.94
C ILE A 132 -4.08 -31.28 0.19
N ARG A 133 -3.97 -29.95 0.20
CA ARG A 133 -2.88 -29.23 -0.47
C ARG A 133 -1.93 -28.64 0.54
N ASP A 134 -0.64 -28.95 0.42
CA ASP A 134 0.39 -28.28 1.21
C ASP A 134 0.54 -26.82 0.76
N ILE A 135 0.32 -25.90 1.70
CA ILE A 135 0.44 -24.46 1.48
C ILE A 135 1.58 -23.85 2.33
N THR A 136 2.42 -24.66 2.93
CA THR A 136 3.49 -24.22 3.85
C THR A 136 4.41 -23.21 3.19
N VAL A 137 4.94 -23.52 2.00
CA VAL A 137 5.85 -22.62 1.27
C VAL A 137 5.14 -21.31 0.88
N ARG A 138 3.89 -21.42 0.42
CA ARG A 138 3.10 -20.24 0.07
C ARG A 138 2.87 -19.33 1.29
N LYS A 139 2.54 -19.91 2.43
CA LYS A 139 2.32 -19.17 3.67
C LYS A 139 3.57 -18.54 4.22
N GLN A 140 4.69 -19.23 4.12
CA GLN A 140 5.98 -18.67 4.51
C GLN A 140 6.32 -17.46 3.65
N ALA A 141 6.16 -17.55 2.34
CA ALA A 141 6.40 -16.43 1.43
C ALA A 141 5.45 -15.24 1.69
N GLU A 142 4.17 -15.50 2.00
CA GLU A 142 3.20 -14.46 2.36
C GLU A 142 3.60 -13.75 3.67
N ARG A 143 4.07 -14.50 4.70
CA ARG A 143 4.58 -13.93 5.97
C ARG A 143 5.83 -13.09 5.75
N GLU A 144 6.83 -13.61 5.04
CA GLU A 144 8.06 -12.89 4.71
C GLU A 144 7.76 -11.59 3.94
N LEU A 145 6.83 -11.65 3.00
CA LEU A 145 6.40 -10.45 2.24
C LEU A 145 5.74 -9.40 3.15
N ALA A 146 4.89 -9.86 4.08
CA ALA A 146 4.23 -8.96 5.03
C ALA A 146 5.24 -8.31 6.00
N GLU A 147 6.19 -9.09 6.53
CA GLU A 147 7.27 -8.60 7.39
C GLU A 147 8.18 -7.60 6.66
N ASN A 148 8.60 -7.93 5.43
CA ASN A 148 9.41 -7.04 4.61
C ASN A 148 8.68 -5.72 4.31
N LYS A 149 7.38 -5.79 4.01
CA LYS A 149 6.55 -4.60 3.78
C LYS A 149 6.46 -3.73 5.03
N ALA A 150 6.25 -4.31 6.19
CA ALA A 150 6.21 -3.60 7.47
C ALA A 150 7.57 -2.94 7.78
N HIS A 151 8.68 -3.65 7.56
CA HIS A 151 10.02 -3.12 7.76
C HIS A 151 10.34 -1.95 6.81
N LEU A 152 10.01 -2.08 5.53
CA LEU A 152 10.16 -0.99 4.56
C LEU A 152 9.34 0.24 4.95
N HIS A 153 8.13 0.04 5.46
CA HIS A 153 7.28 1.13 5.95
C HIS A 153 7.93 1.87 7.12
N GLN A 154 8.47 1.14 8.11
CA GLN A 154 9.20 1.74 9.24
C GLN A 154 10.44 2.53 8.81
N LEU A 155 11.23 1.99 7.86
CA LEU A 155 12.38 2.69 7.29
C LEU A 155 11.97 3.98 6.58
N THR A 156 10.86 3.98 5.85
CA THR A 156 10.34 5.16 5.18
C THR A 156 9.98 6.26 6.18
N ILE A 157 9.28 5.89 7.27
CA ILE A 157 8.95 6.81 8.38
C ILE A 157 10.22 7.41 8.98
N PHE A 158 11.19 6.57 9.30
CA PHE A 158 12.45 7.01 9.89
C PHE A 158 13.20 7.98 8.98
N LEU A 159 13.34 7.67 7.69
CA LEU A 159 14.02 8.52 6.72
C LEU A 159 13.31 9.87 6.52
N GLN A 160 11.96 9.87 6.54
CA GLN A 160 11.20 11.11 6.46
C GLN A 160 11.42 12.00 7.70
N SER A 161 11.38 11.40 8.89
CA SER A 161 11.65 12.14 10.14
C SER A 161 13.07 12.72 10.16
N ALA A 162 14.07 11.90 9.84
CA ALA A 162 15.47 12.36 9.77
C ALA A 162 15.64 13.52 8.76
N ARG A 163 14.98 13.43 7.60
CA ARG A 163 15.02 14.49 6.58
C ARG A 163 14.37 15.79 7.05
N GLU A 164 13.27 15.72 7.81
CA GLU A 164 12.66 16.92 8.38
C GLU A 164 13.52 17.53 9.48
N ASP A 165 14.18 16.71 10.29
CA ASP A 165 15.13 17.17 11.32
C ASP A 165 16.36 17.86 10.69
N ASP A 166 16.92 17.28 9.62
CA ASP A 166 18.02 17.91 8.86
C ASP A 166 17.58 19.25 8.26
N ARG A 167 16.41 19.31 7.63
CA ARG A 167 15.88 20.57 7.10
C ARG A 167 15.70 21.63 8.18
N ALA A 168 15.20 21.21 9.34
CA ALA A 168 15.04 22.09 10.48
C ALA A 168 16.38 22.62 11.02
N HIS A 169 17.39 21.76 11.05
CA HIS A 169 18.73 22.13 11.45
C HIS A 169 19.37 23.14 10.49
N PHE A 170 19.35 22.83 9.19
CA PHE A 170 19.87 23.75 8.15
C PHE A 170 19.13 25.08 8.11
N ALA A 171 17.81 25.11 8.27
CA ALA A 171 17.07 26.36 8.30
C ALA A 171 17.49 27.26 9.45
N ARG A 172 17.73 26.68 10.65
CA ARG A 172 18.22 27.43 11.81
C ARG A 172 19.65 27.95 11.59
N GLU A 173 20.56 27.10 11.12
CA GLU A 173 21.95 27.51 10.85
C GLU A 173 21.99 28.62 9.79
N LEU A 174 21.21 28.51 8.70
CA LEU A 174 21.14 29.58 7.71
C LEU A 174 20.59 30.88 8.29
N HIS A 175 19.52 30.80 9.09
CA HIS A 175 18.92 31.96 9.72
C HIS A 175 19.92 32.65 10.67
N ASP A 176 20.61 31.89 11.53
CA ASP A 176 21.52 32.41 12.54
C ASP A 176 22.78 32.94 11.90
N GLN A 177 23.43 32.24 10.98
CA GLN A 177 24.71 32.65 10.42
C GLN A 177 24.52 33.70 9.31
N LEU A 178 23.69 33.42 8.29
CA LEU A 178 23.51 34.33 7.17
C LEU A 178 22.69 35.57 7.57
N GLY A 179 21.62 35.36 8.35
CA GLY A 179 20.75 36.44 8.83
C GLY A 179 21.50 37.45 9.68
N GLN A 180 22.35 36.99 10.63
CA GLN A 180 23.19 37.85 11.45
C GLN A 180 24.24 38.60 10.63
N ASN A 181 24.95 37.88 9.73
CA ASN A 181 25.98 38.50 8.88
C ASN A 181 25.40 39.54 7.93
N LEU A 182 24.24 39.27 7.32
CA LEU A 182 23.56 40.24 6.43
C LEU A 182 23.04 41.44 7.21
N THR A 183 22.59 41.26 8.45
CA THR A 183 22.15 42.35 9.33
C THR A 183 23.34 43.23 9.71
N ALA A 184 24.48 42.67 10.10
CA ALA A 184 25.71 43.41 10.39
C ALA A 184 26.19 44.15 9.14
N LEU A 185 26.25 43.49 7.99
CA LEU A 185 26.63 44.13 6.72
C LEU A 185 25.73 45.31 6.38
N ARG A 186 24.43 45.25 6.63
CA ARG A 186 23.49 46.32 6.41
C ARG A 186 23.69 47.49 7.32
N ILE A 187 24.02 47.23 8.60
CA ILE A 187 24.34 48.28 9.58
C ILE A 187 25.63 49.04 9.17
N ASP A 188 26.68 48.28 8.83
CA ASP A 188 27.97 48.86 8.44
C ASP A 188 27.85 49.62 7.12
N PHE A 189 27.10 49.09 6.16
CA PHE A 189 26.84 49.74 4.89
C PHE A 189 26.07 51.06 5.08
N ASN A 190 25.00 51.07 5.90
CA ASN A 190 24.24 52.28 6.21
C ASN A 190 25.11 53.32 6.92
N GLY A 191 25.99 52.89 7.86
CA GLY A 191 26.96 53.76 8.48
C GLY A 191 27.91 54.42 7.46
N LEU A 192 28.45 53.62 6.55
CA LEU A 192 29.34 54.10 5.50
C LEU A 192 28.61 55.07 4.51
N ALA A 193 27.40 54.69 4.08
CA ALA A 193 26.57 55.49 3.17
C ALA A 193 26.27 56.89 3.76
N ASN A 194 25.98 56.96 5.06
CA ASN A 194 25.74 58.21 5.75
C ASN A 194 27.01 59.08 5.85
N HIS A 195 28.18 58.45 6.00
CA HIS A 195 29.47 59.19 6.02
C HIS A 195 29.93 59.67 4.64
N LEU A 196 29.56 58.93 3.58
CA LEU A 196 29.85 59.23 2.17
C LEU A 196 28.77 60.09 1.53
N ALA A 197 27.86 60.69 2.31
CA ALA A 197 26.81 61.58 1.77
C ALA A 197 27.48 62.70 0.97
N THR A 198 27.43 62.62 -0.35
CA THR A 198 28.05 63.50 -1.34
C THR A 198 27.03 63.87 -2.39
N ASN A 199 27.28 65.06 -3.05
CA ASN A 199 26.49 65.47 -4.18
C ASN A 199 26.85 64.76 -5.50
N ASP A 200 27.76 63.80 -5.46
CA ASP A 200 28.13 63.01 -6.64
C ASP A 200 27.05 61.96 -6.95
N ALA A 201 26.37 62.20 -8.05
CA ALA A 201 25.29 61.31 -8.54
C ALA A 201 25.76 59.89 -8.84
N ALA A 202 27.03 59.69 -9.22
CA ALA A 202 27.59 58.37 -9.50
C ALA A 202 27.78 57.57 -8.22
N VAL A 203 28.26 58.21 -7.14
CA VAL A 203 28.42 57.60 -5.82
C VAL A 203 27.06 57.25 -5.22
N THR A 204 26.10 58.14 -5.24
CA THR A 204 24.74 57.95 -4.75
C THR A 204 24.04 56.76 -5.48
N SER A 205 24.19 56.70 -6.83
CA SER A 205 23.63 55.59 -7.62
C SER A 205 24.25 54.23 -7.24
N ARG A 206 25.56 54.16 -6.99
CA ARG A 206 26.27 52.93 -6.55
C ARG A 206 25.82 52.51 -5.18
N LEU A 207 25.71 53.44 -4.23
CA LEU A 207 25.21 53.13 -2.89
C LEU A 207 23.82 52.56 -2.91
N ALA A 208 22.90 53.16 -3.69
CA ALA A 208 21.56 52.67 -3.87
C ALA A 208 21.50 51.27 -4.60
N ALA A 209 22.47 50.96 -5.46
CA ALA A 209 22.57 49.65 -6.08
C ALA A 209 23.05 48.56 -5.07
N ILE A 210 24.01 48.87 -4.18
CA ILE A 210 24.49 47.98 -3.14
C ILE A 210 23.37 47.69 -2.13
N ASP A 211 22.64 48.71 -1.71
CA ASP A 211 21.52 48.57 -0.75
C ASP A 211 20.46 47.62 -1.30
N ARG A 212 20.09 47.76 -2.58
CA ARG A 212 19.17 46.84 -3.26
C ARG A 212 19.70 45.39 -3.29
N ILE A 213 21.02 45.20 -3.49
CA ILE A 213 21.59 43.85 -3.49
C ILE A 213 21.53 43.24 -2.08
N ILE A 214 21.81 44.00 -1.04
CA ILE A 214 21.70 43.55 0.35
C ILE A 214 20.27 43.16 0.65
N ASP A 215 19.28 44.00 0.34
CA ASP A 215 17.85 43.69 0.56
C ASP A 215 17.41 42.44 -0.19
N SER A 216 17.77 42.32 -1.47
CA SER A 216 17.44 41.14 -2.26
C SER A 216 18.07 39.85 -1.71
N THR A 217 19.28 39.95 -1.15
CA THR A 217 19.96 38.80 -0.54
C THR A 217 19.32 38.41 0.80
N VAL A 218 18.91 39.38 1.61
CA VAL A 218 18.12 39.13 2.84
C VAL A 218 16.81 38.44 2.51
N ASP A 219 16.08 38.95 1.52
CA ASP A 219 14.80 38.37 1.10
C ASP A 219 14.98 36.92 0.55
N ALA A 220 16.00 36.70 -0.28
CA ALA A 220 16.33 35.37 -0.78
C ALA A 220 16.69 34.37 0.34
N THR A 221 17.48 34.82 1.33
CA THR A 221 17.85 34.02 2.47
C THR A 221 16.61 33.63 3.30
N ARG A 222 15.72 34.60 3.58
CA ARG A 222 14.45 34.31 4.27
C ARG A 222 13.60 33.29 3.51
N LEU A 223 13.48 33.44 2.20
CA LEU A 223 12.73 32.52 1.36
C LEU A 223 13.29 31.09 1.43
N ILE A 224 14.63 30.94 1.36
CA ILE A 224 15.29 29.64 1.50
C ILE A 224 15.01 29.02 2.88
N CYS A 225 15.09 29.81 3.95
CA CYS A 225 14.76 29.34 5.29
C CYS A 225 13.30 28.89 5.41
N GLU A 226 12.36 29.64 4.80
CA GLU A 226 10.93 29.29 4.76
C GLU A 226 10.65 28.03 3.93
N GLU A 227 11.38 27.80 2.83
CA GLU A 227 11.30 26.57 2.05
C GLU A 227 11.85 25.36 2.80
N LEU A 228 12.96 25.51 3.52
CA LEU A 228 13.57 24.44 4.30
C LEU A 228 12.72 24.08 5.53
N ARG A 229 12.29 25.09 6.30
CA ARG A 229 11.39 24.93 7.45
C ARG A 229 10.63 26.24 7.68
N PRO A 230 9.31 26.19 7.73
CA PRO A 230 8.57 27.35 8.17
C PRO A 230 8.80 27.56 9.66
N GLY A 231 9.74 28.44 10.00
CA GLY A 231 9.98 28.87 11.40
C GLY A 231 8.70 29.37 12.05
N MET A 232 7.84 29.99 11.25
CA MET A 232 6.51 30.44 11.66
C MET A 232 5.61 29.31 12.15
N LEU A 233 5.81 28.06 11.75
CA LEU A 233 4.99 26.93 12.22
C LEU A 233 5.26 26.64 13.71
N ASP A 234 6.52 26.77 14.15
CA ASP A 234 6.93 26.59 15.55
C ASP A 234 6.63 27.85 16.39
N ASP A 235 6.77 29.06 15.83
CA ASP A 235 6.70 30.33 16.56
C ASP A 235 5.29 30.95 16.58
N LEU A 236 4.54 30.90 15.46
CA LEU A 236 3.26 31.59 15.26
C LEU A 236 2.10 30.64 15.02
N GLY A 237 2.36 29.34 14.93
CA GLY A 237 1.35 28.31 14.70
C GLY A 237 1.00 28.08 13.23
N PHE A 238 0.15 27.07 13.02
CA PHE A 238 -0.18 26.53 11.70
C PHE A 238 -0.86 27.55 10.77
N GLU A 239 -1.86 28.26 11.26
CA GLU A 239 -2.65 29.20 10.46
C GLU A 239 -1.80 30.36 9.93
N ALA A 240 -0.97 30.95 10.77
CA ALA A 240 -0.07 32.03 10.39
C ALA A 240 0.96 31.56 9.35
N ALA A 241 1.50 30.34 9.52
CA ALA A 241 2.47 29.77 8.62
C ALA A 241 1.89 29.51 7.23
N ILE A 242 0.71 28.87 7.15
CA ILE A 242 0.07 28.55 5.87
C ILE A 242 -0.39 29.80 5.14
N SER A 243 -0.90 30.81 5.89
CA SER A 243 -1.31 32.11 5.34
C SER A 243 -0.13 32.89 4.78
N SER A 244 1.01 32.87 5.45
CA SER A 244 2.24 33.49 4.95
C SER A 244 2.75 32.79 3.70
N TYR A 245 2.73 31.46 3.69
CA TYR A 245 3.19 30.68 2.55
C TYR A 245 2.33 30.92 1.30
N ALA A 246 1.00 30.94 1.42
CA ALA A 246 0.08 31.22 0.33
C ALA A 246 0.28 32.64 -0.23
N ARG A 247 0.49 33.65 0.63
CA ARG A 247 0.80 35.03 0.19
C ARG A 247 2.13 35.11 -0.55
N ASN A 248 3.19 34.46 -0.04
CA ASN A 248 4.50 34.43 -0.68
C ASN A 248 4.45 33.72 -2.03
N PHE A 249 3.71 32.62 -2.12
CA PHE A 249 3.43 31.92 -3.37
C PHE A 249 2.81 32.86 -4.43
N THR A 250 1.75 33.59 -4.06
CA THR A 250 1.10 34.56 -4.97
C THR A 250 2.08 35.66 -5.41
N LYS A 251 2.86 36.22 -4.48
CA LYS A 251 3.84 37.25 -4.78
C LYS A 251 4.96 36.77 -5.69
N GLN A 252 5.43 35.56 -5.52
CA GLN A 252 6.58 35.01 -6.24
C GLN A 252 6.22 34.49 -7.63
N TYR A 253 5.09 33.81 -7.75
CA TYR A 253 4.70 33.15 -9.01
C TYR A 253 3.61 33.86 -9.78
N GLY A 254 3.00 34.88 -9.20
CA GLY A 254 1.93 35.68 -9.85
C GLY A 254 0.60 34.93 -9.96
N VAL A 255 0.46 33.78 -9.28
CA VAL A 255 -0.77 33.00 -9.28
C VAL A 255 -1.53 33.29 -7.98
N PRO A 256 -2.70 33.90 -8.03
CA PRO A 256 -3.56 34.11 -6.87
C PRO A 256 -3.87 32.77 -6.19
N CYS A 257 -3.78 32.73 -4.85
CA CYS A 257 -4.08 31.55 -4.05
C CYS A 257 -5.11 31.93 -2.97
N ASP A 258 -6.32 31.40 -3.11
CA ASP A 258 -7.35 31.55 -2.09
C ASP A 258 -7.11 30.56 -0.95
N LEU A 259 -7.09 31.08 0.27
CA LEU A 259 -6.95 30.27 1.48
C LEU A 259 -8.25 30.32 2.28
N LEU A 260 -8.89 29.15 2.44
CA LEU A 260 -10.16 28.97 3.13
C LEU A 260 -9.93 28.11 4.37
N LEU A 261 -9.91 28.73 5.54
CA LEU A 261 -9.80 28.06 6.84
C LEU A 261 -11.11 28.25 7.59
N ASP A 262 -11.74 27.17 8.05
CA ASP A 262 -13.05 27.18 8.73
C ASP A 262 -12.97 27.23 10.25
N SER A 263 -11.77 27.14 10.81
CA SER A 263 -11.51 27.19 12.25
C SER A 263 -10.21 27.94 12.53
N GLU A 264 -10.14 28.65 13.64
CA GLU A 264 -8.92 29.27 14.15
C GLU A 264 -8.02 28.28 14.87
N ASP A 265 -8.59 27.18 15.40
CA ASP A 265 -7.86 26.12 16.08
C ASP A 265 -8.35 24.74 15.64
N TYR A 266 -7.50 24.03 14.93
CA TYR A 266 -7.74 22.66 14.48
C TYR A 266 -7.29 21.60 15.49
N GLY A 267 -6.67 21.98 16.61
CA GLY A 267 -6.10 21.06 17.60
C GLY A 267 -4.96 20.20 17.03
N LEU A 268 -4.17 20.76 16.11
CA LEU A 268 -3.09 20.02 15.43
C LEU A 268 -1.88 19.85 16.36
N ASP A 269 -1.42 18.62 16.50
CA ASP A 269 -0.12 18.37 17.04
C ASP A 269 1.00 18.80 16.06
N LYS A 270 2.26 18.75 16.51
CA LYS A 270 3.41 19.17 15.71
C LYS A 270 3.60 18.30 14.46
N LEU A 271 3.34 16.99 14.54
CA LEU A 271 3.49 16.07 13.44
C LEU A 271 2.45 16.34 12.35
N LEU A 272 1.19 16.51 12.77
CA LEU A 272 0.05 16.76 11.89
C LEU A 272 0.20 18.13 11.21
N SER A 273 0.51 19.18 11.97
CA SER A 273 0.77 20.54 11.46
C SER A 273 1.87 20.55 10.40
N THR A 274 3.01 19.91 10.68
CA THR A 274 4.14 19.82 9.74
C THR A 274 3.75 19.04 8.49
N SER A 275 3.05 17.93 8.65
CA SER A 275 2.65 17.08 7.53
C SER A 275 1.67 17.78 6.59
N ILE A 276 0.64 18.43 7.14
CA ILE A 276 -0.32 19.20 6.34
C ILE A 276 0.40 20.35 5.62
N PHE A 277 1.25 21.10 6.33
CA PHE A 277 2.03 22.17 5.72
C PHE A 277 2.88 21.68 4.53
N ARG A 278 3.56 20.54 4.68
CA ARG A 278 4.36 19.95 3.60
C ARG A 278 3.53 19.49 2.40
N ILE A 279 2.31 18.99 2.63
CA ILE A 279 1.39 18.63 1.55
C ILE A 279 0.99 19.89 0.76
N VAL A 280 0.64 20.99 1.44
CA VAL A 280 0.33 22.26 0.81
C VAL A 280 1.53 22.82 0.05
N GLN A 281 2.71 22.82 0.67
CA GLN A 281 3.94 23.30 0.05
C GLN A 281 4.28 22.53 -1.23
N GLU A 282 4.23 21.21 -1.22
CA GLU A 282 4.48 20.36 -2.39
C GLU A 282 3.43 20.59 -3.49
N SER A 283 2.16 20.72 -3.10
CA SER A 283 1.07 20.96 -4.05
C SER A 283 1.20 22.33 -4.74
N LEU A 284 1.43 23.38 -3.99
CA LEU A 284 1.62 24.73 -4.55
C LEU A 284 2.90 24.81 -5.40
N THR A 285 3.97 24.12 -5.00
CA THR A 285 5.20 24.01 -5.81
C THR A 285 4.92 23.29 -7.13
N ASN A 286 4.12 22.24 -7.12
CA ASN A 286 3.70 21.53 -8.33
C ASN A 286 2.85 22.41 -9.24
N ILE A 287 1.96 23.21 -8.68
CA ILE A 287 1.16 24.19 -9.41
C ILE A 287 2.08 25.20 -10.11
N ALA A 288 3.01 25.81 -9.37
CA ALA A 288 3.95 26.79 -9.92
C ALA A 288 4.80 26.25 -11.06
N ARG A 289 5.29 25.01 -10.92
CA ARG A 289 6.23 24.39 -11.88
C ARG A 289 5.56 23.77 -13.08
N HIS A 290 4.34 23.26 -12.92
CA HIS A 290 3.76 22.33 -13.89
C HIS A 290 2.38 22.69 -14.39
N ALA A 291 1.56 23.38 -13.59
CA ALA A 291 0.14 23.53 -13.91
C ALA A 291 -0.15 24.62 -14.93
N ARG A 292 0.68 25.68 -15.04
CA ARG A 292 0.34 26.91 -15.78
C ARG A 292 -1.03 27.45 -15.37
N ALA A 293 -1.35 27.34 -14.10
CA ALA A 293 -2.62 27.75 -13.53
C ALA A 293 -2.73 29.28 -13.48
N SER A 294 -3.94 29.80 -13.61
CA SER A 294 -4.25 31.19 -13.37
C SER A 294 -4.74 31.46 -11.95
N HIS A 295 -5.15 30.38 -11.23
CA HIS A 295 -5.68 30.46 -9.89
C HIS A 295 -5.43 29.14 -9.12
N ALA A 296 -5.19 29.25 -7.81
CA ALA A 296 -5.06 28.12 -6.89
C ALA A 296 -5.96 28.32 -5.67
N MET A 297 -6.38 27.24 -5.05
CA MET A 297 -7.19 27.25 -3.84
C MET A 297 -6.62 26.23 -2.83
N VAL A 298 -6.56 26.62 -1.57
CA VAL A 298 -6.25 25.72 -0.44
C VAL A 298 -7.36 25.90 0.60
N ALA A 299 -8.04 24.81 0.95
CA ALA A 299 -9.07 24.82 1.97
C ALA A 299 -8.77 23.77 3.03
N LEU A 300 -8.91 24.12 4.31
CA LEU A 300 -8.84 23.17 5.44
C LEU A 300 -10.12 23.29 6.24
N GLN A 301 -10.78 22.15 6.46
CA GLN A 301 -12.06 22.07 7.15
C GLN A 301 -12.03 20.96 8.20
N ALA A 302 -12.63 21.22 9.34
CA ALA A 302 -12.86 20.21 10.36
C ALA A 302 -14.23 19.55 10.11
N ARG A 303 -14.27 18.25 9.84
CA ARG A 303 -15.50 17.47 9.62
C ARG A 303 -15.59 16.31 10.62
N GLY A 304 -16.24 16.55 11.73
CA GLY A 304 -16.33 15.58 12.83
C GLY A 304 -14.94 15.28 13.40
N ASP A 305 -14.55 14.00 13.35
CA ASP A 305 -13.23 13.54 13.83
C ASP A 305 -12.14 13.62 12.76
N ASP A 306 -12.45 14.08 11.55
CA ASP A 306 -11.50 14.18 10.44
C ASP A 306 -11.20 15.64 10.07
N LEU A 307 -9.99 15.85 9.56
CA LEU A 307 -9.56 17.07 8.87
C LEU A 307 -9.60 16.82 7.37
N MET A 308 -10.28 17.70 6.65
CA MET A 308 -10.36 17.68 5.19
C MET A 308 -9.52 18.81 4.63
N LEU A 309 -8.40 18.46 3.96
CA LEU A 309 -7.58 19.40 3.20
C LEU A 309 -7.90 19.27 1.73
N THR A 310 -8.28 20.36 1.10
CA THR A 310 -8.54 20.44 -0.34
C THR A 310 -7.56 21.41 -0.99
N ILE A 311 -6.90 20.99 -2.06
CA ILE A 311 -6.02 21.86 -2.86
C ILE A 311 -6.43 21.70 -4.32
N ALA A 312 -6.69 22.82 -4.99
CA ALA A 312 -7.14 22.82 -6.38
C ALA A 312 -6.43 23.88 -7.20
N ASP A 313 -6.26 23.62 -8.50
CA ASP A 313 -5.81 24.57 -9.51
C ASP A 313 -6.64 24.46 -10.78
N ASP A 314 -6.69 25.53 -11.55
CA ASP A 314 -7.36 25.64 -12.85
C ASP A 314 -6.41 25.43 -14.05
N GLY A 315 -5.27 24.79 -13.82
CA GLY A 315 -4.20 24.67 -14.80
C GLY A 315 -4.42 23.61 -15.88
N CYS A 316 -3.34 23.24 -16.56
CA CYS A 316 -3.40 22.29 -17.68
C CYS A 316 -3.75 20.85 -17.26
N GLY A 317 -3.79 20.57 -15.96
CA GLY A 317 -3.97 19.23 -15.45
C GLY A 317 -2.84 18.29 -15.87
N ILE A 318 -3.02 17.03 -15.55
CA ILE A 318 -1.98 16.03 -15.79
C ILE A 318 -2.42 15.13 -16.95
N SER A 319 -1.61 15.02 -18.01
CA SER A 319 -1.89 14.18 -19.16
C SER A 319 -1.79 12.70 -18.80
N ALA A 320 -2.86 11.92 -19.04
CA ALA A 320 -2.76 10.48 -19.08
C ALA A 320 -1.86 10.02 -20.24
N THR A 321 -1.06 8.98 -20.05
CA THR A 321 -0.34 8.31 -21.15
C THR A 321 -1.33 7.79 -22.20
N PRO A 322 -0.92 7.60 -23.47
CA PRO A 322 -1.81 7.30 -24.61
C PRO A 322 -2.56 5.95 -24.58
N THR A 323 -2.49 5.18 -23.54
CA THR A 323 -3.28 3.96 -23.34
C THR A 323 -4.56 4.31 -22.58
N GLY A 324 -5.65 4.47 -23.32
CA GLY A 324 -6.99 4.95 -22.94
C GLY A 324 -7.73 4.24 -21.78
N GLU A 325 -7.04 3.71 -20.81
CA GLU A 325 -7.61 3.25 -19.56
C GLU A 325 -7.52 4.39 -18.52
N ARG A 326 -8.63 4.66 -17.84
CA ARG A 326 -8.68 5.43 -16.59
C ARG A 326 -7.78 4.75 -15.57
N ARG A 327 -6.48 4.88 -15.75
CA ARG A 327 -5.53 4.54 -14.69
C ARG A 327 -5.57 5.68 -13.70
N THR A 328 -6.19 5.42 -12.58
CA THR A 328 -6.00 6.16 -11.35
C THR A 328 -4.52 6.52 -11.25
N TYR A 329 -4.22 7.75 -10.99
CA TYR A 329 -2.92 8.44 -10.97
C TYR A 329 -1.82 7.78 -10.12
N VAL A 330 -2.01 6.54 -9.71
CA VAL A 330 -1.19 5.71 -8.80
C VAL A 330 0.20 5.39 -9.35
N GLU A 331 0.42 5.47 -10.66
CA GLU A 331 1.63 4.89 -11.25
C GLU A 331 2.64 5.87 -11.85
N ARG A 332 2.41 7.17 -11.84
CA ARG A 332 3.48 8.12 -12.17
C ARG A 332 4.26 8.51 -10.92
N ARG A 333 5.42 7.92 -10.80
CA ARG A 333 6.51 8.15 -9.87
C ARG A 333 7.07 9.58 -9.98
N THR A 334 6.33 10.59 -9.64
CA THR A 334 6.94 11.84 -9.21
C THR A 334 7.16 11.71 -7.70
N PHE A 335 8.41 11.81 -7.28
CA PHE A 335 8.82 11.68 -5.87
C PHE A 335 7.98 12.54 -4.91
N GLY A 336 7.48 13.69 -5.36
CA GLY A 336 6.62 14.57 -4.58
C GLY A 336 5.25 13.98 -4.27
N MET A 337 4.55 13.42 -5.25
CA MET A 337 3.24 12.80 -5.03
C MET A 337 3.33 11.52 -4.19
N LEU A 338 4.41 10.74 -4.36
CA LEU A 338 4.68 9.59 -3.50
C LEU A 338 4.88 10.03 -2.06
N GLY A 339 5.68 11.07 -1.83
CA GLY A 339 5.93 11.63 -0.50
C GLY A 339 4.66 12.20 0.17
N MET A 340 3.74 12.80 -0.60
CA MET A 340 2.44 13.23 -0.07
C MET A 340 1.58 12.04 0.37
N ARG A 341 1.50 10.98 -0.45
CA ARG A 341 0.75 9.76 -0.09
C ARG A 341 1.30 9.08 1.14
N GLU A 342 2.62 8.94 1.21
CA GLU A 342 3.29 8.34 2.37
C GLU A 342 2.98 9.12 3.64
N ARG A 343 3.08 10.46 3.63
CA ARG A 343 2.73 11.31 4.78
C ARG A 343 1.28 11.12 5.22
N VAL A 344 0.35 11.11 4.27
CA VAL A 344 -1.08 10.93 4.58
C VAL A 344 -1.33 9.53 5.15
N THR A 345 -0.71 8.50 4.59
CA THR A 345 -0.82 7.11 5.10
C THR A 345 -0.24 6.97 6.50
N MET A 346 0.88 7.63 6.79
CA MET A 346 1.48 7.64 8.15
C MET A 346 0.54 8.24 9.21
N LEU A 347 -0.28 9.19 8.81
CA LEU A 347 -1.28 9.82 9.67
C LEU A 347 -2.61 9.04 9.75
N GLY A 348 -2.67 7.84 9.14
CA GLY A 348 -3.90 7.05 9.05
C GLY A 348 -4.95 7.65 8.12
N GLY A 349 -4.57 8.61 7.27
CA GLY A 349 -5.45 9.33 6.38
C GLY A 349 -5.57 8.70 4.99
N ARG A 350 -6.39 9.35 4.15
CA ARG A 350 -6.59 9.02 2.74
C ARG A 350 -6.33 10.24 1.87
N ILE A 351 -5.73 10.04 0.70
CA ILE A 351 -5.52 11.08 -0.31
C ILE A 351 -6.13 10.64 -1.64
N GLU A 352 -6.92 11.50 -2.24
CA GLU A 352 -7.49 11.36 -3.57
C GLU A 352 -6.99 12.50 -4.47
N ILE A 353 -6.62 12.16 -5.71
CA ILE A 353 -6.13 13.15 -6.67
C ILE A 353 -6.93 12.97 -7.95
N ASP A 354 -7.72 13.97 -8.30
CA ASP A 354 -8.46 14.04 -9.56
C ASP A 354 -7.82 15.10 -10.46
N SER A 355 -7.43 14.70 -11.66
CA SER A 355 -6.81 15.60 -12.63
C SER A 355 -7.06 15.10 -14.05
N ALA A 356 -7.43 16.02 -14.92
CA ALA A 356 -7.64 15.74 -16.34
C ALA A 356 -7.04 16.86 -17.21
N PRO A 357 -6.57 16.56 -18.42
CA PRO A 357 -6.04 17.55 -19.32
C PRO A 357 -7.01 18.72 -19.53
N GLY A 358 -6.55 19.94 -19.24
CA GLY A 358 -7.32 21.18 -19.35
C GLY A 358 -8.37 21.41 -18.26
N ARG A 359 -8.38 20.60 -17.19
CA ARG A 359 -9.31 20.76 -16.05
C ARG A 359 -8.62 21.07 -14.72
N GLY A 360 -7.30 21.28 -14.76
CA GLY A 360 -6.52 21.48 -13.55
C GLY A 360 -6.34 20.20 -12.73
N THR A 361 -5.98 20.37 -11.46
CA THR A 361 -5.79 19.28 -10.50
C THR A 361 -6.56 19.58 -9.22
N HIS A 362 -7.20 18.55 -8.67
CA HIS A 362 -7.91 18.57 -7.40
C HIS A 362 -7.34 17.50 -6.50
N ILE A 363 -6.84 17.89 -5.33
CA ILE A 363 -6.27 17.01 -4.31
C ILE A 363 -7.17 17.11 -3.08
N GLU A 364 -7.68 15.98 -2.62
CA GLU A 364 -8.47 15.88 -1.41
C GLU A 364 -7.78 14.93 -0.43
N VAL A 365 -7.57 15.39 0.81
CA VAL A 365 -6.90 14.64 1.87
C VAL A 365 -7.79 14.61 3.09
N SER A 366 -8.11 13.41 3.58
CA SER A 366 -8.81 13.20 4.85
C SER A 366 -7.83 12.61 5.87
N ILE A 367 -7.72 13.23 7.05
CA ILE A 367 -6.81 12.81 8.12
C ILE A 367 -7.58 12.81 9.44
N PRO A 368 -7.54 11.73 10.25
CA PRO A 368 -8.11 11.72 11.58
C PRO A 368 -7.46 12.78 12.50
N ARG A 369 -8.26 13.56 13.22
CA ARG A 369 -7.78 14.60 14.15
C ARG A 369 -7.01 14.00 15.34
N SER A 370 -7.35 12.77 15.74
CA SER A 370 -6.65 11.98 16.74
C SER A 370 -5.80 10.93 16.03
N ALA A 371 -4.79 11.36 15.29
CA ALA A 371 -3.85 10.43 14.66
C ALA A 371 -3.08 9.69 15.75
N GLN A 372 -3.53 8.48 16.13
CA GLN A 372 -2.64 7.52 16.77
C GLN A 372 -1.72 7.00 15.65
N PRO A 373 -0.38 7.11 15.78
CA PRO A 373 0.52 6.51 14.82
C PRO A 373 0.18 5.02 14.73
N VAL A 374 -0.10 4.55 13.53
CA VAL A 374 -0.33 3.12 13.26
C VAL A 374 0.90 2.36 13.77
N GLN A 375 0.70 1.55 14.84
CA GLN A 375 1.71 0.71 15.46
C GLN A 375 2.15 -0.41 14.51
#